data_8d4af1bcdb282376676f8045766eab81
#
_entry.id   8d4af1bcdb282376676f8045766eab81
#
_cell.length_a   1.000
_cell.length_b   1.000
_cell.length_c   1.000
_cell.angle_alpha   90.00
_cell.angle_beta   90.00
_cell.angle_gamma   90.00
#
_symmetry.space_group_name_H-M   'P 1'
#
loop_
_entity.id
_entity.type
_entity.pdbx_description
1 polymer ?
#
loop_
_entity_poly.entity_id
_entity_poly.type
_entity_poly.pdbx_seq_one_letter_code
_entity_poly.pdbx_strand_id
1 'polypeptide(L)'
;MRPDSRPDPPLFVVGAPRSGTSLVYRALALHPDAAWVNNYQRRLPALSALAMLNRLGSRAPEVRRAVWFGADGDNAYRYNTKRSLAERFYPQPVEGEPLFEHCDVPEAWDGTAPTDRQRGLADLLAKTTTRSGGRVLISKRIGHNRRIALLHQLLPQARFLDVTRDGRAVAFSLSRVDWWPQLPVWWWEDRTPEDWAAQGGDPLELCARHWVAETQAIEAGLASVAPEQVLRIRYEDLVADPGTVLGMVAQFAGLDPDAPAWRAELSQISFPNKNAAWTTQIPPEQQAALAPLDSQLSAMGYR
;
A
#
# COMPACT_ATOMS: atom_id res chain seq x y z
N MET A 1 13.55 4.90 26.34
CA MET A 1 12.95 3.70 25.73
C MET A 1 12.46 2.81 26.87
N ARG A 2 11.17 2.59 27.02
CA ARG A 2 10.63 1.68 28.06
C ARG A 2 10.93 0.25 27.63
N PRO A 3 11.58 -0.60 28.46
CA PRO A 3 12.13 -1.89 28.03
C PRO A 3 11.11 -3.02 27.78
N ASP A 4 9.82 -2.88 28.11
CA ASP A 4 8.88 -4.01 28.20
C ASP A 4 7.51 -3.81 27.53
N SER A 5 7.35 -2.88 26.59
CA SER A 5 6.07 -2.76 25.89
C SER A 5 6.10 -3.55 24.57
N ARG A 6 5.19 -4.52 24.41
CA ARG A 6 4.90 -5.11 23.12
C ARG A 6 4.60 -4.00 22.10
N PRO A 7 4.99 -4.16 20.82
CA PRO A 7 4.59 -3.23 19.78
C PRO A 7 3.06 -3.06 19.75
N ASP A 8 2.64 -1.87 19.35
CA ASP A 8 1.22 -1.60 19.09
C ASP A 8 0.74 -2.44 17.89
N PRO A 9 -0.58 -2.64 17.73
CA PRO A 9 -1.13 -3.37 16.59
C PRO A 9 -0.63 -2.84 15.25
N PRO A 10 -0.26 -3.71 14.29
CA PRO A 10 0.18 -3.26 12.97
C PRO A 10 -0.97 -2.66 12.18
N LEU A 11 -0.63 -1.72 11.28
CA LEU A 11 -1.52 -1.16 10.28
C LEU A 11 -1.22 -1.77 8.91
N PHE A 12 -2.21 -2.43 8.31
CA PHE A 12 -2.16 -2.90 6.94
C PHE A 12 -2.87 -1.90 6.02
N VAL A 13 -2.13 -1.38 5.05
CA VAL A 13 -2.69 -0.49 4.01
C VAL A 13 -3.11 -1.34 2.83
N VAL A 14 -4.40 -1.34 2.56
CA VAL A 14 -5.05 -2.03 1.44
C VAL A 14 -5.64 -1.02 0.46
N GLY A 15 -5.95 -1.45 -0.74
CA GLY A 15 -6.51 -0.61 -1.79
C GLY A 15 -6.09 -1.13 -3.16
N ALA A 16 -6.91 -0.92 -4.18
CA ALA A 16 -6.59 -1.31 -5.54
C ALA A 16 -5.26 -0.69 -6.00
N PRO A 17 -4.49 -1.34 -6.89
CA PRO A 17 -3.28 -0.73 -7.44
C PRO A 17 -3.60 0.65 -8.02
N ARG A 18 -2.71 1.62 -7.83
CA ARG A 18 -2.87 3.02 -8.28
C ARG A 18 -3.88 3.88 -7.49
N SER A 19 -4.42 3.39 -6.37
CA SER A 19 -5.30 4.16 -5.49
C SER A 19 -4.56 5.11 -4.51
N GLY A 20 -3.23 5.23 -4.59
CA GLY A 20 -2.47 6.10 -3.69
C GLY A 20 -1.94 5.43 -2.42
N THR A 21 -2.14 4.13 -2.26
CA THR A 21 -1.67 3.35 -1.09
C THR A 21 -0.17 3.52 -0.80
N SER A 22 0.67 3.61 -1.84
CA SER A 22 2.12 3.81 -1.68
C SER A 22 2.47 5.21 -1.17
N LEU A 23 1.68 6.23 -1.54
CA LEU A 23 1.84 7.60 -1.07
C LEU A 23 1.53 7.68 0.44
N VAL A 24 0.39 7.14 0.84
CA VAL A 24 -0.01 7.04 2.27
C VAL A 24 1.03 6.25 3.06
N TYR A 25 1.44 5.09 2.59
CA TYR A 25 2.45 4.25 3.24
C TYR A 25 3.75 5.00 3.51
N ARG A 26 4.29 5.71 2.51
CA ARG A 26 5.52 6.48 2.66
C ARG A 26 5.35 7.68 3.57
N ALA A 27 4.23 8.39 3.48
CA ALA A 27 3.93 9.52 4.36
C ALA A 27 3.85 9.08 5.83
N LEU A 28 3.21 7.94 6.13
CA LEU A 28 3.17 7.36 7.47
C LEU A 28 4.56 6.85 7.92
N ALA A 29 5.34 6.27 7.02
CA ALA A 29 6.69 5.77 7.31
C ALA A 29 7.68 6.89 7.71
N LEU A 30 7.36 8.16 7.44
CA LEU A 30 8.13 9.32 7.94
C LEU A 30 7.92 9.56 9.44
N HIS A 31 6.83 9.04 10.03
CA HIS A 31 6.54 9.24 11.44
C HIS A 31 7.62 8.59 12.32
N PRO A 32 8.12 9.27 13.39
CA PRO A 32 9.22 8.76 14.22
C PRO A 32 8.89 7.43 14.91
N ASP A 33 7.62 7.19 15.25
CA ASP A 33 7.15 5.96 15.90
C ASP A 33 6.67 4.89 14.89
N ALA A 34 6.74 5.14 13.59
CA ALA A 34 6.40 4.16 12.58
C ALA A 34 7.56 3.20 12.31
N ALA A 35 7.23 1.91 12.22
CA ALA A 35 8.11 0.86 11.73
C ALA A 35 7.68 0.44 10.33
N TRP A 36 8.61 0.00 9.52
CA TRP A 36 8.38 -0.45 8.15
C TRP A 36 9.43 -1.47 7.72
N VAL A 37 9.11 -2.28 6.73
CA VAL A 37 10.06 -3.22 6.11
C VAL A 37 10.96 -2.45 5.14
N ASN A 38 12.28 -2.58 5.31
CA ASN A 38 13.25 -1.92 4.43
C ASN A 38 13.75 -2.83 3.30
N ASN A 39 14.40 -2.22 2.32
CA ASN A 39 14.98 -2.89 1.16
C ASN A 39 16.03 -3.96 1.50
N TYR A 40 16.67 -3.92 2.67
CA TYR A 40 17.62 -4.93 3.13
C TYR A 40 16.90 -6.12 3.76
N GLN A 41 15.94 -5.87 4.65
CA GLN A 41 15.14 -6.92 5.26
C GLN A 41 14.30 -7.67 4.22
N ARG A 42 13.81 -6.99 3.17
CA ARG A 42 13.16 -7.64 2.04
C ARG A 42 14.03 -8.72 1.39
N ARG A 43 15.35 -8.52 1.31
CA ARG A 43 16.29 -9.49 0.71
C ARG A 43 16.61 -10.65 1.64
N LEU A 44 16.57 -10.43 2.94
CA LEU A 44 16.89 -11.40 3.98
C LEU A 44 15.79 -11.39 5.05
N PRO A 45 14.60 -11.91 4.73
CA PRO A 45 13.38 -11.77 5.56
C PRO A 45 13.52 -12.36 6.96
N ALA A 46 14.28 -13.44 7.11
CA ALA A 46 14.56 -14.06 8.42
C ALA A 46 15.35 -13.14 9.37
N LEU A 47 16.11 -12.18 8.83
CA LEU A 47 17.01 -11.32 9.60
C LEU A 47 16.32 -10.02 10.03
N SER A 48 15.38 -10.10 10.99
CA SER A 48 14.72 -8.92 11.56
C SER A 48 15.67 -7.88 12.16
N ALA A 49 16.95 -8.23 12.44
CA ALA A 49 17.99 -7.28 12.84
C ALA A 49 18.23 -6.18 11.80
N LEU A 50 18.00 -6.45 10.51
CA LEU A 50 18.15 -5.46 9.44
C LEU A 50 17.14 -4.31 9.56
N ALA A 51 16.05 -4.47 10.31
CA ALA A 51 15.13 -3.37 10.63
C ALA A 51 15.82 -2.23 11.41
N MET A 52 16.93 -2.50 12.12
CA MET A 52 17.71 -1.46 12.81
C MET A 52 18.24 -0.37 11.85
N LEU A 53 18.40 -0.69 10.56
CA LEU A 53 18.82 0.28 9.55
C LEU A 53 17.79 1.40 9.34
N ASN A 54 16.51 1.19 9.71
CA ASN A 54 15.48 2.23 9.64
C ASN A 54 15.87 3.46 10.46
N ARG A 55 16.58 3.25 11.59
CA ARG A 55 17.07 4.34 12.45
C ARG A 55 18.09 5.26 11.76
N LEU A 56 18.77 4.78 10.73
CA LEU A 56 19.65 5.62 9.91
C LEU A 56 18.84 6.58 9.05
N GLY A 57 17.67 6.15 8.60
CA GLY A 57 16.75 6.96 7.79
C GLY A 57 16.30 8.24 8.50
N SER A 58 16.14 8.22 9.82
CA SER A 58 15.72 9.39 10.59
C SER A 58 16.83 10.44 10.79
N ARG A 59 18.10 10.08 10.55
CA ARG A 59 19.25 10.97 10.79
C ARG A 59 19.56 11.92 9.64
N ALA A 60 19.02 11.66 8.44
CA ALA A 60 19.23 12.47 7.25
C ALA A 60 17.90 12.72 6.54
N PRO A 61 17.02 13.60 7.06
CA PRO A 61 15.66 13.79 6.56
C PRO A 61 15.61 14.26 5.11
N GLU A 62 16.53 15.10 4.68
CA GLU A 62 16.59 15.58 3.29
C GLU A 62 16.90 14.45 2.31
N VAL A 63 17.91 13.61 2.64
CA VAL A 63 18.24 12.42 1.83
C VAL A 63 17.05 11.46 1.80
N ARG A 64 16.40 11.26 2.96
CA ARG A 64 15.20 10.43 3.08
C ARG A 64 14.11 10.90 2.15
N ARG A 65 13.77 12.20 2.16
CA ARG A 65 12.75 12.77 1.27
C ARG A 65 13.11 12.58 -0.20
N ALA A 66 14.32 12.95 -0.60
CA ALA A 66 14.78 12.81 -1.98
C ALA A 66 14.72 11.36 -2.48
N VAL A 67 15.13 10.39 -1.65
CA VAL A 67 15.09 8.96 -2.00
C VAL A 67 13.68 8.39 -2.03
N TRP A 68 12.81 8.79 -1.09
CA TRP A 68 11.47 8.21 -0.96
C TRP A 68 10.43 8.86 -1.85
N PHE A 69 10.55 10.17 -2.14
CA PHE A 69 9.55 10.94 -2.86
C PHE A 69 10.08 11.56 -4.17
N GLY A 70 11.35 11.37 -4.48
CA GLY A 70 12.03 12.01 -5.62
C GLY A 70 12.58 13.39 -5.26
N ALA A 71 13.54 13.88 -6.07
CA ALA A 71 14.21 15.16 -5.82
C ALA A 71 13.22 16.35 -5.78
N ASP A 72 12.16 16.28 -6.57
CA ASP A 72 11.14 17.33 -6.69
C ASP A 72 9.94 17.08 -5.74
N GLY A 73 9.97 16.03 -4.92
CA GLY A 73 8.88 15.67 -4.01
C GLY A 73 7.56 15.31 -4.70
N ASP A 74 7.59 15.07 -6.01
CA ASP A 74 6.41 14.87 -6.87
C ASP A 74 5.82 13.45 -6.79
N ASN A 75 6.40 12.59 -5.98
CA ASN A 75 6.00 11.18 -5.82
C ASN A 75 5.97 10.39 -7.15
N ALA A 76 6.70 10.82 -8.17
CA ALA A 76 6.79 10.09 -9.41
C ALA A 76 7.43 8.73 -9.15
N TYR A 77 6.64 7.67 -9.26
CA TYR A 77 7.13 6.29 -9.21
C TYR A 77 7.94 6.04 -10.49
N ARG A 78 9.25 6.19 -10.39
CA ARG A 78 10.16 5.94 -11.52
C ARG A 78 10.58 4.48 -11.50
N TYR A 79 9.84 3.62 -12.21
CA TYR A 79 10.18 2.20 -12.29
C TYR A 79 11.43 1.93 -13.14
N ASN A 80 11.75 2.76 -14.13
CA ASN A 80 12.76 2.53 -15.16
C ASN A 80 13.96 3.49 -15.17
N THR A 81 14.16 4.33 -14.16
CA THR A 81 15.34 5.19 -14.10
C THR A 81 16.52 4.51 -13.43
N LYS A 82 17.73 4.74 -13.92
CA LYS A 82 18.96 4.34 -13.22
C LYS A 82 18.96 4.95 -11.83
N ARG A 83 18.80 4.10 -10.82
CA ARG A 83 18.82 4.52 -9.42
C ARG A 83 20.19 5.08 -9.07
N SER A 84 20.26 6.23 -8.41
CA SER A 84 21.49 6.74 -7.82
C SER A 84 22.05 5.76 -6.76
N LEU A 85 23.32 5.88 -6.42
CA LEU A 85 23.90 5.07 -5.34
C LEU A 85 23.15 5.29 -4.02
N ALA A 86 22.73 6.53 -3.73
CA ALA A 86 21.92 6.84 -2.56
C ALA A 86 20.59 6.07 -2.57
N GLU A 87 19.84 6.08 -3.67
CA GLU A 87 18.57 5.33 -3.81
C GLU A 87 18.77 3.81 -3.71
N ARG A 88 19.95 3.32 -4.08
CA ARG A 88 20.28 1.89 -4.02
C ARG A 88 20.61 1.42 -2.61
N PHE A 89 21.33 2.23 -1.85
CA PHE A 89 21.88 1.86 -0.54
C PHE A 89 21.20 2.52 0.65
N TYR A 90 20.37 3.54 0.44
CA TYR A 90 19.64 4.17 1.54
C TYR A 90 18.45 3.29 1.97
N PRO A 91 18.22 3.11 3.29
CA PRO A 91 17.07 2.39 3.79
C PRO A 91 15.77 3.08 3.35
N GLN A 92 14.89 2.34 2.67
CA GLN A 92 13.62 2.86 2.19
C GLN A 92 12.49 1.87 2.44
N PRO A 93 11.27 2.36 2.71
CA PRO A 93 10.11 1.51 2.89
C PRO A 93 9.78 0.80 1.58
N VAL A 94 9.61 -0.51 1.66
CA VAL A 94 9.29 -1.36 0.53
C VAL A 94 8.11 -2.28 0.85
N GLU A 95 7.50 -2.82 -0.18
CA GLU A 95 6.55 -3.92 -0.03
C GLU A 95 7.28 -5.16 0.47
N GLY A 96 6.88 -5.61 1.65
CA GLY A 96 7.61 -6.64 2.41
C GLY A 96 7.18 -8.06 2.10
N GLU A 97 6.73 -8.38 0.87
CA GLU A 97 6.22 -9.71 0.53
C GLU A 97 7.12 -10.87 0.98
N PRO A 98 8.45 -10.83 0.80
CA PRO A 98 9.31 -11.93 1.25
C PRO A 98 9.24 -12.27 2.74
N LEU A 99 8.76 -11.35 3.61
CA LEU A 99 8.53 -11.65 5.02
C LEU A 99 7.30 -12.56 5.20
N PHE A 100 6.27 -12.34 4.39
CA PHE A 100 5.05 -13.14 4.37
C PHE A 100 5.33 -14.52 3.77
N GLU A 101 6.02 -14.58 2.63
CA GLU A 101 6.49 -15.81 2.00
C GLU A 101 7.37 -16.64 2.95
N HIS A 102 8.28 -16.00 3.71
CA HIS A 102 9.11 -16.67 4.70
C HIS A 102 8.30 -17.39 5.78
N CYS A 103 7.11 -16.87 6.08
CA CYS A 103 6.16 -17.47 7.03
C CYS A 103 5.09 -18.31 6.31
N ASP A 104 5.24 -18.65 5.04
CA ASP A 104 4.25 -19.38 4.22
C ASP A 104 2.86 -18.72 4.20
N VAL A 105 2.79 -17.40 4.32
CA VAL A 105 1.53 -16.66 4.23
C VAL A 105 1.24 -16.36 2.77
N PRO A 106 0.21 -16.99 2.15
CA PRO A 106 -0.08 -16.84 0.72
C PRO A 106 -0.62 -15.45 0.39
N GLU A 107 -0.52 -15.04 -0.86
CA GLU A 107 -1.16 -13.80 -1.34
C GLU A 107 -2.70 -13.90 -1.41
N ALA A 108 -3.22 -15.09 -1.65
CA ALA A 108 -4.66 -15.38 -1.60
C ALA A 108 -4.91 -16.47 -0.55
N TRP A 109 -5.90 -16.25 0.31
CA TRP A 109 -6.26 -17.20 1.34
C TRP A 109 -7.52 -17.98 0.96
N ASP A 110 -7.45 -19.30 1.13
CA ASP A 110 -8.49 -20.26 0.75
C ASP A 110 -9.47 -20.62 1.90
N GLY A 111 -9.33 -19.96 3.06
CA GLY A 111 -10.17 -20.22 4.23
C GLY A 111 -9.63 -21.32 5.17
N THR A 112 -8.48 -21.93 4.86
CA THR A 112 -7.90 -22.97 5.72
C THR A 112 -7.38 -22.41 7.03
N ALA A 113 -7.37 -23.24 8.10
CA ALA A 113 -6.84 -22.81 9.41
C ALA A 113 -5.34 -22.48 9.30
N PRO A 114 -4.87 -21.36 9.90
CA PRO A 114 -3.48 -20.99 9.85
C PRO A 114 -2.55 -22.04 10.45
N THR A 115 -1.45 -22.32 9.76
CA THR A 115 -0.37 -23.19 10.23
C THR A 115 0.48 -22.52 11.31
N ASP A 116 1.28 -23.29 12.05
CA ASP A 116 2.21 -22.72 13.04
C ASP A 116 3.27 -21.83 12.41
N ARG A 117 3.69 -22.13 11.18
CA ARG A 117 4.64 -21.29 10.44
C ARG A 117 4.02 -19.93 10.09
N GLN A 118 2.77 -19.91 9.67
CA GLN A 118 2.03 -18.66 9.42
C GLN A 118 1.83 -17.85 10.70
N ARG A 119 1.55 -18.51 11.84
CA ARG A 119 1.47 -17.86 13.17
C ARG A 119 2.79 -17.18 13.57
N GLY A 120 3.93 -17.69 13.11
CA GLY A 120 5.25 -17.06 13.29
C GLY A 120 5.38 -15.66 12.68
N LEU A 121 4.47 -15.26 11.76
CA LEU A 121 4.43 -13.92 11.20
C LEU A 121 4.29 -12.85 12.29
N ALA A 122 3.42 -13.08 13.28
CA ALA A 122 3.18 -12.12 14.36
C ALA A 122 4.48 -11.77 15.11
N ASP A 123 5.27 -12.81 15.44
CA ASP A 123 6.56 -12.65 16.11
C ASP A 123 7.61 -11.94 15.23
N LEU A 124 7.66 -12.31 13.94
CA LEU A 124 8.56 -11.65 12.98
C LEU A 124 8.26 -10.16 12.82
N LEU A 125 6.98 -9.78 12.69
CA LEU A 125 6.56 -8.37 12.58
C LEU A 125 6.80 -7.61 13.89
N ALA A 126 6.54 -8.21 15.05
CA ALA A 126 6.84 -7.62 16.35
C ALA A 126 8.35 -7.35 16.54
N LYS A 127 9.20 -8.31 16.17
CA LYS A 127 10.67 -8.14 16.20
C LYS A 127 11.12 -7.04 15.23
N THR A 128 10.53 -6.98 14.03
CA THR A 128 10.82 -5.93 13.05
C THR A 128 10.48 -4.55 13.62
N THR A 129 9.31 -4.39 14.22
CA THR A 129 8.84 -3.15 14.85
C THR A 129 9.79 -2.70 15.95
N THR A 130 10.07 -3.56 16.91
CA THR A 130 10.95 -3.23 18.05
C THR A 130 12.37 -2.86 17.60
N ARG A 131 12.94 -3.62 16.67
CA ARG A 131 14.31 -3.40 16.19
C ARG A 131 14.44 -2.14 15.34
N SER A 132 13.42 -1.76 14.59
CA SER A 132 13.39 -0.49 13.86
C SER A 132 13.37 0.72 14.79
N GLY A 133 12.92 0.56 16.04
CA GLY A 133 12.77 1.63 17.03
C GLY A 133 11.38 2.29 16.95
N GLY A 134 10.49 1.81 16.10
CA GLY A 134 9.10 2.25 16.03
C GLY A 134 8.20 1.52 17.03
N ARG A 135 6.93 1.95 17.08
CA ARG A 135 5.87 1.37 17.90
C ARG A 135 4.83 0.63 17.08
N VAL A 136 4.51 1.17 15.90
CA VAL A 136 3.49 0.66 14.98
C VAL A 136 4.14 0.25 13.68
N LEU A 137 3.98 -1.02 13.27
CA LEU A 137 4.38 -1.45 11.94
C LEU A 137 3.33 -1.01 10.92
N ILE A 138 3.77 -0.30 9.90
CA ILE A 138 2.97 0.00 8.71
C ILE A 138 3.38 -0.98 7.61
N SER A 139 2.44 -1.72 7.07
CA SER A 139 2.68 -2.65 5.97
C SER A 139 1.76 -2.35 4.80
N LYS A 140 2.33 -2.25 3.62
CA LYS A 140 1.58 -2.03 2.37
C LYS A 140 2.02 -3.05 1.33
N ARG A 141 1.06 -3.78 0.79
CA ARG A 141 1.24 -4.69 -0.35
C ARG A 141 -0.11 -4.92 -1.03
N ILE A 142 -0.17 -4.98 -2.35
CA ILE A 142 -1.41 -5.28 -3.08
C ILE A 142 -1.94 -6.67 -2.70
N GLY A 143 -1.07 -7.67 -2.54
CA GLY A 143 -1.46 -9.00 -2.08
C GLY A 143 -2.18 -9.03 -0.73
N HIS A 144 -2.09 -7.97 0.11
CA HIS A 144 -2.90 -7.88 1.33
C HIS A 144 -4.40 -7.84 1.05
N ASN A 145 -4.83 -7.31 -0.09
CA ASN A 145 -6.22 -7.21 -0.48
C ASN A 145 -6.95 -8.56 -0.46
N ARG A 146 -6.24 -9.65 -0.77
CA ARG A 146 -6.80 -11.01 -0.91
C ARG A 146 -6.59 -11.89 0.31
N ARG A 147 -5.89 -11.39 1.36
CA ARG A 147 -5.57 -12.14 2.58
C ARG A 147 -5.93 -11.38 3.86
N ILE A 148 -6.82 -10.37 3.79
CA ILE A 148 -7.23 -9.57 4.95
C ILE A 148 -7.73 -10.47 6.09
N ALA A 149 -8.61 -11.41 5.80
CA ALA A 149 -9.18 -12.32 6.79
C ALA A 149 -8.10 -13.22 7.44
N LEU A 150 -7.12 -13.71 6.67
CA LEU A 150 -5.99 -14.44 7.22
C LEU A 150 -5.13 -13.54 8.13
N LEU A 151 -4.81 -12.33 7.68
CA LEU A 151 -4.04 -11.38 8.49
C LEU A 151 -4.76 -11.05 9.80
N HIS A 152 -6.08 -10.92 9.77
CA HIS A 152 -6.88 -10.69 10.97
C HIS A 152 -6.88 -11.92 11.90
N GLN A 153 -6.91 -13.14 11.38
CA GLN A 153 -6.77 -14.35 12.21
C GLN A 153 -5.38 -14.48 12.85
N LEU A 154 -4.32 -14.15 12.11
CA LEU A 154 -2.94 -14.19 12.60
C LEU A 154 -2.63 -13.06 13.59
N LEU A 155 -3.28 -11.93 13.43
CA LEU A 155 -3.08 -10.68 14.15
C LEU A 155 -4.44 -10.04 14.50
N PRO A 156 -5.17 -10.58 15.50
CA PRO A 156 -6.55 -10.17 15.77
C PRO A 156 -6.72 -8.69 16.16
N GLN A 157 -5.64 -8.02 16.56
CA GLN A 157 -5.64 -6.60 16.89
C GLN A 157 -5.19 -5.71 15.72
N ALA A 158 -4.84 -6.30 14.56
CA ALA A 158 -4.41 -5.53 13.39
C ALA A 158 -5.48 -4.53 12.95
N ARG A 159 -5.02 -3.40 12.44
CA ARG A 159 -5.87 -2.36 11.84
C ARG A 159 -5.69 -2.36 10.34
N PHE A 160 -6.75 -2.00 9.62
CA PHE A 160 -6.78 -1.98 8.16
C PHE A 160 -7.15 -0.59 7.68
N LEU A 161 -6.30 -0.01 6.86
CA LEU A 161 -6.56 1.25 6.16
C LEU A 161 -6.91 0.94 4.71
N ASP A 162 -8.18 1.14 4.34
CA ASP A 162 -8.66 1.00 2.96
C ASP A 162 -8.56 2.36 2.25
N VAL A 163 -7.70 2.42 1.23
CA VAL A 163 -7.51 3.63 0.41
C VAL A 163 -8.23 3.43 -0.92
N THR A 164 -9.38 4.09 -1.05
CA THR A 164 -10.20 4.06 -2.26
C THR A 164 -9.87 5.20 -3.21
N ARG A 165 -10.14 5.02 -4.49
CA ARG A 165 -10.01 6.03 -5.54
C ARG A 165 -10.98 5.76 -6.66
N ASP A 166 -11.40 6.80 -7.38
CA ASP A 166 -12.21 6.69 -8.59
C ASP A 166 -11.64 5.62 -9.55
N GLY A 167 -12.42 4.57 -9.81
CA GLY A 167 -12.02 3.45 -10.64
C GLY A 167 -11.64 3.83 -12.06
N ARG A 168 -12.23 4.90 -12.61
CA ARG A 168 -11.89 5.43 -13.94
C ARG A 168 -10.47 5.98 -13.97
N ALA A 169 -10.10 6.74 -12.93
CA ALA A 169 -8.76 7.25 -12.78
C ALA A 169 -7.74 6.14 -12.50
N VAL A 170 -8.14 5.09 -11.76
CA VAL A 170 -7.31 3.91 -11.49
C VAL A 170 -7.07 3.12 -12.77
N ALA A 171 -8.13 2.75 -13.50
CA ALA A 171 -8.03 2.00 -14.76
C ALA A 171 -7.13 2.72 -15.77
N PHE A 172 -7.35 4.02 -15.97
CA PHE A 172 -6.49 4.85 -16.81
C PHE A 172 -5.03 4.89 -16.35
N SER A 173 -4.79 5.05 -15.04
CA SER A 173 -3.42 5.04 -14.49
C SER A 173 -2.75 3.68 -14.62
N LEU A 174 -3.50 2.57 -14.49
CA LEU A 174 -2.99 1.20 -14.56
C LEU A 174 -2.62 0.83 -15.99
N SER A 175 -3.44 1.22 -16.98
CA SER A 175 -3.18 0.93 -18.39
C SER A 175 -1.87 1.54 -18.94
N ARG A 176 -1.25 2.45 -18.19
CA ARG A 176 -0.04 3.20 -18.60
C ARG A 176 1.22 2.81 -17.84
N VAL A 177 1.20 1.75 -17.04
CA VAL A 177 2.39 1.29 -16.31
C VAL A 177 3.07 0.14 -17.03
N ASP A 178 4.39 0.23 -17.14
CA ASP A 178 5.22 -0.66 -17.94
C ASP A 178 5.19 -2.13 -17.46
N TRP A 179 4.93 -2.37 -16.17
CA TRP A 179 4.88 -3.72 -15.61
C TRP A 179 3.50 -4.39 -15.76
N TRP A 180 2.44 -3.62 -16.04
CA TRP A 180 1.07 -4.15 -16.11
C TRP A 180 0.88 -5.19 -17.21
N PRO A 181 1.38 -5.01 -18.45
CA PRO A 181 1.16 -5.95 -19.53
C PRO A 181 1.56 -7.39 -19.23
N GLN A 182 2.54 -7.59 -18.34
CA GLN A 182 3.10 -8.91 -18.00
C GLN A 182 2.71 -9.39 -16.60
N LEU A 183 1.87 -8.65 -15.88
CA LEU A 183 1.43 -9.05 -14.55
C LEU A 183 0.35 -10.14 -14.66
N PRO A 184 0.51 -11.30 -13.99
CA PRO A 184 -0.56 -12.29 -13.86
C PRO A 184 -1.80 -11.70 -13.19
N VAL A 185 -2.95 -11.85 -13.82
CA VAL A 185 -4.25 -11.35 -13.33
C VAL A 185 -4.93 -12.47 -12.55
N TRP A 186 -4.84 -12.45 -11.23
CA TRP A 186 -5.23 -13.51 -10.30
C TRP A 186 -6.70 -13.99 -10.43
N TRP A 187 -7.63 -13.12 -10.84
CA TRP A 187 -9.03 -13.44 -11.01
C TRP A 187 -9.37 -13.96 -12.44
N TRP A 188 -8.36 -13.98 -13.33
CA TRP A 188 -8.48 -14.43 -14.70
C TRP A 188 -7.43 -15.53 -15.00
N GLU A 189 -7.43 -16.58 -14.18
CA GLU A 189 -6.59 -17.77 -14.33
C GLU A 189 -5.08 -17.47 -14.41
N ASP A 190 -4.62 -16.42 -13.74
CA ASP A 190 -3.24 -15.92 -13.76
C ASP A 190 -2.70 -15.59 -15.17
N ARG A 191 -3.60 -15.37 -16.15
CA ARG A 191 -3.23 -14.89 -17.49
C ARG A 191 -2.82 -13.41 -17.44
N THR A 192 -2.09 -12.98 -18.47
CA THR A 192 -1.56 -11.62 -18.53
C THR A 192 -2.45 -10.66 -19.34
N PRO A 193 -2.35 -9.34 -19.13
CA PRO A 193 -2.95 -8.36 -20.01
C PRO A 193 -2.53 -8.47 -21.48
N GLU A 194 -1.31 -8.98 -21.77
CA GLU A 194 -0.90 -9.31 -23.14
C GLU A 194 -1.75 -10.42 -23.75
N ASP A 195 -2.11 -11.45 -22.96
CA ASP A 195 -3.03 -12.51 -23.40
C ASP A 195 -4.43 -11.99 -23.68
N TRP A 196 -4.91 -11.01 -22.87
CA TRP A 196 -6.21 -10.36 -23.09
C TRP A 196 -6.24 -9.60 -24.41
N ALA A 197 -5.22 -8.79 -24.68
CA ALA A 197 -5.09 -8.04 -25.93
C ALA A 197 -4.94 -8.96 -27.14
N ALA A 198 -4.20 -10.07 -27.01
CA ALA A 198 -4.03 -11.07 -28.08
C ALA A 198 -5.35 -11.76 -28.47
N GLN A 199 -6.34 -11.81 -27.56
CA GLN A 199 -7.70 -12.32 -27.79
C GLN A 199 -8.67 -11.23 -28.31
N GLY A 200 -8.17 -10.01 -28.58
CA GLY A 200 -8.98 -8.88 -29.05
C GLY A 200 -9.70 -8.11 -27.93
N GLY A 201 -9.37 -8.37 -26.67
CA GLY A 201 -9.92 -7.63 -25.54
C GLY A 201 -9.33 -6.22 -25.42
N ASP A 202 -10.14 -5.27 -24.96
CA ASP A 202 -9.69 -3.89 -24.73
C ASP A 202 -8.83 -3.81 -23.46
N PRO A 203 -7.57 -3.33 -23.53
CA PRO A 203 -6.69 -3.22 -22.37
C PRO A 203 -7.23 -2.32 -21.24
N LEU A 204 -7.99 -1.27 -21.58
CA LEU A 204 -8.58 -0.37 -20.59
C LEU A 204 -9.74 -1.07 -19.85
N GLU A 205 -10.54 -1.87 -20.56
CA GLU A 205 -11.59 -2.68 -19.97
C GLU A 205 -11.02 -3.69 -18.95
N LEU A 206 -9.91 -4.35 -19.28
CA LEU A 206 -9.26 -5.25 -18.34
C LEU A 206 -8.81 -4.52 -17.06
N CYS A 207 -8.25 -3.29 -17.19
CA CYS A 207 -7.90 -2.47 -16.05
C CYS A 207 -9.12 -2.09 -15.20
N ALA A 208 -10.26 -1.79 -15.85
CA ALA A 208 -11.53 -1.52 -15.16
C ALA A 208 -12.00 -2.75 -14.38
N ARG A 209 -12.04 -3.91 -15.01
CA ARG A 209 -12.40 -5.21 -14.37
C ARG A 209 -11.46 -5.55 -13.23
N HIS A 210 -10.17 -5.27 -13.36
CA HIS A 210 -9.18 -5.52 -12.31
C HIS A 210 -9.45 -4.65 -11.07
N TRP A 211 -9.79 -3.37 -11.24
CA TRP A 211 -10.17 -2.51 -10.12
C TRP A 211 -11.43 -3.04 -9.40
N VAL A 212 -12.43 -3.50 -10.14
CA VAL A 212 -13.64 -4.11 -9.55
C VAL A 212 -13.28 -5.35 -8.74
N ALA A 213 -12.46 -6.26 -9.29
CA ALA A 213 -12.06 -7.49 -8.60
C ALA A 213 -11.26 -7.18 -7.32
N GLU A 214 -10.33 -6.22 -7.37
CA GLU A 214 -9.54 -5.80 -6.19
C GLU A 214 -10.42 -5.18 -5.11
N THR A 215 -11.36 -4.29 -5.47
CA THR A 215 -12.26 -3.66 -4.49
C THR A 215 -13.22 -4.68 -3.87
N GLN A 216 -13.73 -5.62 -4.64
CA GLN A 216 -14.59 -6.70 -4.14
C GLN A 216 -13.81 -7.64 -3.18
N ALA A 217 -12.56 -7.97 -3.50
CA ALA A 217 -11.72 -8.78 -2.63
C ALA A 217 -11.45 -8.08 -1.28
N ILE A 218 -11.20 -6.77 -1.31
CA ILE A 218 -11.04 -5.95 -0.10
C ILE A 218 -12.33 -5.96 0.73
N GLU A 219 -13.48 -5.68 0.12
CA GLU A 219 -14.77 -5.66 0.82
C GLU A 219 -15.09 -7.01 1.47
N ALA A 220 -14.89 -8.11 0.73
CA ALA A 220 -15.08 -9.46 1.25
C ALA A 220 -14.16 -9.77 2.44
N GLY A 221 -12.88 -9.38 2.35
CA GLY A 221 -11.92 -9.55 3.44
C GLY A 221 -12.27 -8.73 4.68
N LEU A 222 -12.62 -7.45 4.48
CA LEU A 222 -12.96 -6.54 5.58
C LEU A 222 -14.29 -6.89 6.27
N ALA A 223 -15.19 -7.63 5.62
CA ALA A 223 -16.43 -8.08 6.24
C ALA A 223 -16.22 -8.97 7.48
N SER A 224 -15.04 -9.57 7.62
CA SER A 224 -14.66 -10.38 8.79
C SER A 224 -13.95 -9.57 9.89
N VAL A 225 -13.70 -8.29 9.68
CA VAL A 225 -12.93 -7.40 10.59
C VAL A 225 -13.91 -6.48 11.33
N ALA A 226 -13.69 -6.27 12.62
CA ALA A 226 -14.52 -5.36 13.41
C ALA A 226 -14.43 -3.92 12.87
N PRO A 227 -15.55 -3.18 12.80
CA PRO A 227 -15.59 -1.85 12.19
C PRO A 227 -14.57 -0.85 12.77
N GLU A 228 -14.30 -0.94 14.07
CA GLU A 228 -13.32 -0.08 14.75
C GLU A 228 -11.86 -0.37 14.36
N GLN A 229 -11.61 -1.48 13.70
CA GLN A 229 -10.29 -1.85 13.17
C GLN A 229 -10.13 -1.48 11.69
N VAL A 230 -11.14 -0.85 11.08
CA VAL A 230 -11.15 -0.45 9.68
C VAL A 230 -11.32 1.06 9.55
N LEU A 231 -10.40 1.70 8.85
CA LEU A 231 -10.54 3.09 8.42
C LEU A 231 -10.57 3.14 6.90
N ARG A 232 -11.55 3.84 6.33
CA ARG A 232 -11.63 4.10 4.88
C ARG A 232 -11.33 5.55 4.60
N ILE A 233 -10.46 5.80 3.63
CA ILE A 233 -10.18 7.15 3.10
C ILE A 233 -10.29 7.16 1.59
N ARG A 234 -10.64 8.33 1.03
CA ARG A 234 -10.60 8.56 -0.41
C ARG A 234 -9.29 9.24 -0.80
N TYR A 235 -8.70 8.81 -1.89
CA TYR A 235 -7.54 9.47 -2.49
C TYR A 235 -7.83 10.95 -2.79
N GLU A 236 -9.05 11.25 -3.20
CA GLU A 236 -9.53 12.59 -3.51
C GLU A 236 -9.44 13.51 -2.29
N ASP A 237 -9.89 13.03 -1.12
CA ASP A 237 -9.81 13.77 0.14
C ASP A 237 -8.36 13.93 0.60
N LEU A 238 -7.54 12.87 0.43
CA LEU A 238 -6.13 12.91 0.76
C LEU A 238 -5.37 13.99 -0.01
N VAL A 239 -5.64 14.14 -1.31
CA VAL A 239 -4.93 15.15 -2.13
C VAL A 239 -5.52 16.56 -1.97
N ALA A 240 -6.77 16.68 -1.51
CA ALA A 240 -7.41 17.95 -1.20
C ALA A 240 -6.92 18.52 0.14
N ASP A 241 -6.82 17.69 1.17
CA ASP A 241 -6.33 18.06 2.50
C ASP A 241 -5.44 16.95 3.12
N PRO A 242 -4.17 16.87 2.68
CA PRO A 242 -3.25 15.83 3.15
C PRO A 242 -3.00 15.91 4.66
N GLY A 243 -2.99 17.12 5.21
CA GLY A 243 -2.71 17.35 6.63
C GLY A 243 -3.77 16.73 7.55
N THR A 244 -5.03 17.00 7.27
CA THR A 244 -6.16 16.47 8.04
C THR A 244 -6.31 14.96 7.84
N VAL A 245 -6.29 14.48 6.59
CA VAL A 245 -6.49 13.06 6.30
C VAL A 245 -5.37 12.20 6.86
N LEU A 246 -4.10 12.58 6.70
CA LEU A 246 -2.99 11.83 7.28
C LEU A 246 -2.97 11.92 8.81
N GLY A 247 -3.40 13.04 9.41
CA GLY A 247 -3.58 13.15 10.86
C GLY A 247 -4.61 12.15 11.40
N MET A 248 -5.76 12.04 10.74
CA MET A 248 -6.78 11.04 11.07
C MET A 248 -6.25 9.60 10.93
N VAL A 249 -5.51 9.31 9.87
CA VAL A 249 -4.89 7.99 9.67
C VAL A 249 -3.83 7.69 10.74
N ALA A 250 -2.99 8.68 11.09
CA ALA A 250 -1.99 8.51 12.16
C ALA A 250 -2.67 8.21 13.51
N GLN A 251 -3.69 8.96 13.87
CA GLN A 251 -4.48 8.72 15.09
C GLN A 251 -5.10 7.32 15.08
N PHE A 252 -5.71 6.90 13.99
CA PHE A 252 -6.26 5.56 13.83
C PHE A 252 -5.17 4.49 13.96
N ALA A 253 -3.97 4.71 13.44
CA ALA A 253 -2.84 3.81 13.59
C ALA A 253 -2.28 3.75 15.02
N GLY A 254 -2.63 4.67 15.91
CA GLY A 254 -2.04 4.80 17.25
C GLY A 254 -0.75 5.61 17.26
N LEU A 255 -0.50 6.38 16.20
CA LEU A 255 0.59 7.35 16.10
C LEU A 255 0.12 8.74 16.56
N ASP A 256 1.04 9.57 17.03
CA ASP A 256 0.74 10.96 17.41
C ASP A 256 0.48 11.80 16.14
N PRO A 257 -0.78 12.24 15.88
CA PRO A 257 -1.09 13.01 14.68
C PRO A 257 -0.38 14.37 14.64
N ASP A 258 0.05 14.88 15.78
CA ASP A 258 0.65 16.21 15.93
C ASP A 258 2.17 16.17 16.17
N ALA A 259 2.80 14.99 15.98
CA ALA A 259 4.24 14.84 16.11
C ALA A 259 5.00 15.91 15.27
N PRO A 260 5.72 16.87 15.91
CA PRO A 260 6.24 18.04 15.18
C PRO A 260 7.22 17.67 14.06
N ALA A 261 8.07 16.67 14.29
CA ALA A 261 9.02 16.21 13.28
C ALA A 261 8.31 15.63 12.06
N TRP A 262 7.23 14.88 12.25
CA TRP A 262 6.44 14.31 11.16
C TRP A 262 5.68 15.39 10.39
N ARG A 263 5.04 16.33 11.08
CA ARG A 263 4.33 17.46 10.44
C ARG A 263 5.28 18.30 9.60
N ALA A 264 6.49 18.58 10.10
CA ALA A 264 7.51 19.30 9.35
C ALA A 264 7.94 18.54 8.09
N GLU A 265 8.05 17.21 8.13
CA GLU A 265 8.38 16.40 6.94
C GLU A 265 7.22 16.41 5.93
N LEU A 266 5.97 16.27 6.39
CA LEU A 266 4.79 16.26 5.52
C LEU A 266 4.62 17.59 4.76
N SER A 267 4.95 18.74 5.37
CA SER A 267 4.87 20.05 4.74
C SER A 267 5.83 20.23 3.55
N GLN A 268 6.83 19.35 3.43
CA GLN A 268 7.83 19.35 2.34
C GLN A 268 7.48 18.38 1.21
N ILE A 269 6.33 17.70 1.27
CA ILE A 269 5.91 16.69 0.28
C ILE A 269 4.75 17.24 -0.52
N SER A 270 4.80 17.04 -1.84
CA SER A 270 3.69 17.36 -2.73
C SER A 270 2.71 16.20 -2.82
N PHE A 271 1.42 16.54 -2.81
CA PHE A 271 0.30 15.60 -3.02
C PHE A 271 -0.48 15.99 -4.28
N PRO A 272 0.09 15.79 -5.49
CA PRO A 272 -0.54 16.25 -6.72
C PRO A 272 -1.84 15.49 -7.00
N ASN A 273 -2.90 16.23 -7.34
CA ASN A 273 -4.14 15.63 -7.78
C ASN A 273 -3.99 15.09 -9.21
N LYS A 274 -4.00 13.78 -9.37
CA LYS A 274 -3.91 13.08 -10.66
C LYS A 274 -5.24 12.43 -11.05
N ASN A 275 -6.36 12.85 -10.46
CA ASN A 275 -7.64 12.16 -10.63
C ASN A 275 -8.34 12.52 -11.95
N ALA A 276 -8.15 13.73 -12.44
CA ALA A 276 -8.87 14.23 -13.62
C ALA A 276 -8.21 13.87 -14.98
N ALA A 277 -7.03 13.25 -15.00
CA ALA A 277 -6.31 13.02 -16.26
C ALA A 277 -7.09 12.11 -17.25
N TRP A 278 -7.88 11.17 -16.76
CA TRP A 278 -8.68 10.27 -17.61
C TRP A 278 -9.77 11.02 -18.39
N THR A 279 -10.36 12.08 -17.85
CA THR A 279 -11.46 12.83 -18.51
C THR A 279 -11.04 13.50 -19.81
N THR A 280 -9.75 13.86 -19.93
CA THR A 280 -9.20 14.55 -21.09
C THR A 280 -8.34 13.66 -21.99
N GLN A 281 -7.88 12.53 -21.48
CA GLN A 281 -6.91 11.67 -22.17
C GLN A 281 -7.50 10.34 -22.66
N ILE A 282 -8.72 9.96 -22.22
CA ILE A 282 -9.46 8.84 -22.81
C ILE A 282 -10.39 9.41 -23.88
N PRO A 283 -10.21 9.01 -25.16
CA PRO A 283 -11.11 9.41 -26.25
C PRO A 283 -12.55 8.95 -25.97
N PRO A 284 -13.57 9.72 -26.39
CA PRO A 284 -14.97 9.35 -26.14
C PRO A 284 -15.34 7.95 -26.59
N GLU A 285 -14.81 7.48 -27.70
CA GLU A 285 -15.01 6.14 -28.24
C GLU A 285 -14.47 5.00 -27.36
N GLN A 286 -13.48 5.30 -26.53
CA GLN A 286 -12.90 4.33 -25.58
C GLN A 286 -13.56 4.37 -24.20
N GLN A 287 -14.43 5.33 -23.92
CA GLN A 287 -15.09 5.44 -22.61
C GLN A 287 -16.01 4.26 -22.31
N ALA A 288 -16.55 3.61 -23.34
CA ALA A 288 -17.34 2.39 -23.20
C ALA A 288 -16.58 1.23 -22.52
N ALA A 289 -15.24 1.20 -22.63
CA ALA A 289 -14.40 0.23 -21.94
C ALA A 289 -14.41 0.39 -20.39
N LEU A 290 -14.89 1.52 -19.88
CA LEU A 290 -15.06 1.76 -18.46
C LEU A 290 -16.39 1.28 -17.88
N ALA A 291 -17.35 0.84 -18.70
CA ALA A 291 -18.68 0.37 -18.27
C ALA A 291 -18.64 -0.70 -17.16
N PRO A 292 -17.65 -1.62 -17.09
CA PRO A 292 -17.56 -2.57 -15.98
C PRO A 292 -17.46 -1.93 -14.59
N LEU A 293 -17.09 -0.64 -14.50
CA LEU A 293 -16.95 0.09 -13.24
C LEU A 293 -18.28 0.58 -12.65
N ASP A 294 -19.32 0.78 -13.47
CA ASP A 294 -20.51 1.57 -13.12
C ASP A 294 -21.19 1.10 -11.84
N SER A 295 -21.40 -0.20 -11.71
CA SER A 295 -22.05 -0.78 -10.52
C SER A 295 -21.23 -0.54 -9.26
N GLN A 296 -19.94 -0.82 -9.32
CA GLN A 296 -19.03 -0.69 -8.15
C GLN A 296 -18.79 0.78 -7.80
N LEU A 297 -18.63 1.66 -8.79
CA LEU A 297 -18.54 3.11 -8.57
C LEU A 297 -19.76 3.65 -7.85
N SER A 298 -20.96 3.24 -8.32
CA SER A 298 -22.21 3.66 -7.69
C SER A 298 -22.31 3.17 -6.24
N ALA A 299 -21.97 1.89 -5.98
CA ALA A 299 -21.96 1.32 -4.63
C ALA A 299 -21.00 2.04 -3.69
N MET A 300 -19.85 2.52 -4.20
CA MET A 300 -18.83 3.26 -3.45
C MET A 300 -19.10 4.79 -3.40
N GLY A 301 -20.21 5.27 -3.99
CA GLY A 301 -20.61 6.68 -3.99
C GLY A 301 -19.75 7.58 -4.90
N TYR A 302 -19.14 7.03 -5.94
CA TYR A 302 -18.57 7.78 -7.05
C TYR A 302 -19.63 8.05 -8.12
N ARG A 303 -19.71 9.28 -8.63
CA ARG A 303 -20.69 9.73 -9.64
C ARG A 303 -20.02 10.02 -10.97
#